data_2632cef94cbc1ef3b6821e91fb720eaf
#
_entry.id   2632cef94cbc1ef3b6821e91fb720eaf
#
_cell.length_a   1.000
_cell.length_b   1.000
_cell.length_c   1.000
_cell.angle_alpha   90.00
_cell.angle_beta   90.00
_cell.angle_gamma   90.00
#
_symmetry.space_group_name_H-M   'P 1'
#
loop_
_entity.id
_entity.type
_entity.pdbx_description
1 polymer ?
#
loop_
_entity_poly.entity_id
_entity_poly.type
_entity_poly.pdbx_seq_one_letter_code
_entity_poly.pdbx_strand_id
1 'polypeptide(L)'
;MPTSTALVILPEINTKIAVDFERDFAPIGLVGESPMAIAASAASQIGSLPELIRAAKTKPGELLYAANSRGSTPHLAGEYLRAQAGIDLTFVPYPGAAGALQDVLGGRVPIVIESLSALSGAAQDSSIKVLAFTSRNRLPEFSHIPTVSETLAGFSLTGWFALLAPRGTPDAVIEKVGVDLRSVLAEPGLQRQLSALGVYARPMSPADTAQFIRSERETWRPVIRKAGLAAQQ
;
A
#
# COMPACT_ATOMS: atom_id res chain seq x y z
N MET A 1 -1.90 -6.15 14.59
CA MET A 1 -1.15 -4.89 14.34
C MET A 1 -1.98 -3.98 13.45
N PRO A 2 -2.22 -2.74 13.82
CA PRO A 2 -2.95 -1.80 12.97
C PRO A 2 -2.14 -1.46 11.72
N THR A 3 -2.88 -1.16 10.65
CA THR A 3 -2.36 -0.85 9.32
C THR A 3 -2.67 0.60 8.94
N SER A 4 -2.03 1.10 7.88
CA SER A 4 -2.36 2.39 7.25
C SER A 4 -3.86 2.55 7.00
N THR A 5 -4.51 1.50 6.47
CA THR A 5 -5.96 1.51 6.23
C THR A 5 -6.73 1.79 7.52
N ALA A 6 -6.44 1.08 8.60
CA ALA A 6 -7.21 1.19 9.84
C ALA A 6 -7.04 2.53 10.55
N LEU A 7 -5.83 3.11 10.54
CA LEU A 7 -5.51 4.31 11.32
C LEU A 7 -5.65 5.62 10.53
N VAL A 8 -5.47 5.57 9.22
CA VAL A 8 -5.38 6.77 8.39
C VAL A 8 -6.54 6.87 7.41
N ILE A 9 -6.91 5.77 6.76
CA ILE A 9 -7.87 5.81 5.66
C ILE A 9 -9.31 5.66 6.17
N LEU A 10 -9.60 4.61 6.93
CA LEU A 10 -10.96 4.33 7.39
C LEU A 10 -11.60 5.46 8.19
N PRO A 11 -10.91 6.16 9.11
CA PRO A 11 -11.49 7.31 9.81
C PRO A 11 -11.89 8.47 8.90
N GLU A 12 -11.23 8.63 7.75
CA GLU A 12 -11.52 9.71 6.78
C GLU A 12 -12.70 9.36 5.83
N ILE A 13 -13.01 8.06 5.67
CA ILE A 13 -14.05 7.60 4.73
C ILE A 13 -15.33 7.08 5.41
N ASN A 14 -15.29 6.86 6.71
CA ASN A 14 -16.42 6.31 7.46
C ASN A 14 -16.57 6.97 8.84
N THR A 15 -17.53 7.86 8.98
CA THR A 15 -17.82 8.60 10.23
C THR A 15 -18.26 7.71 11.39
N LYS A 16 -18.67 6.46 11.13
CA LYS A 16 -19.05 5.51 12.18
C LYS A 16 -17.84 4.88 12.87
N ILE A 17 -16.65 5.02 12.28
CA ILE A 17 -15.40 4.55 12.88
C ILE A 17 -14.86 5.64 13.80
N ALA A 18 -15.17 5.54 15.07
CA ALA A 18 -14.77 6.50 16.10
C ALA A 18 -13.31 6.32 16.59
N VAL A 19 -12.42 5.73 15.77
CA VAL A 19 -11.02 5.56 16.11
C VAL A 19 -10.26 6.85 15.83
N ASP A 20 -9.65 7.41 16.86
CA ASP A 20 -8.71 8.52 16.74
C ASP A 20 -7.33 8.09 17.24
N PHE A 21 -6.35 8.18 16.34
CA PHE A 21 -4.99 7.73 16.65
C PHE A 21 -4.40 8.45 17.87
N GLU A 22 -4.55 9.77 17.94
CA GLU A 22 -3.91 10.58 19.00
C GLU A 22 -4.63 10.46 20.35
N ARG A 23 -5.95 10.25 20.31
CA ARG A 23 -6.75 10.08 21.52
C ARG A 23 -6.62 8.67 22.11
N ASP A 24 -6.63 7.65 21.23
CA ASP A 24 -6.88 6.27 21.68
C ASP A 24 -5.59 5.45 21.84
N PHE A 25 -4.48 5.89 21.21
CA PHE A 25 -3.25 5.09 21.15
C PHE A 25 -1.99 5.87 21.51
N ALA A 26 -1.01 5.13 22.00
CA ALA A 26 0.38 5.53 22.15
C ALA A 26 1.24 4.70 21.17
N PRO A 27 2.01 5.31 20.25
CA PRO A 27 2.87 4.57 19.35
C PRO A 27 4.05 3.94 20.11
N ILE A 28 4.38 2.70 19.76
CA ILE A 28 5.56 1.98 20.24
C ILE A 28 6.64 2.00 19.17
N GLY A 29 6.26 1.74 17.91
CA GLY A 29 7.19 1.75 16.80
C GLY A 29 6.54 1.33 15.49
N LEU A 30 7.16 1.70 14.38
CA LEU A 30 6.83 1.15 13.07
C LEU A 30 7.51 -0.21 12.94
N VAL A 31 6.79 -1.18 12.39
CA VAL A 31 7.29 -2.54 12.17
C VAL A 31 7.89 -2.66 10.78
N GLY A 32 7.16 -2.20 9.77
CA GLY A 32 7.60 -2.29 8.40
C GLY A 32 6.58 -1.77 7.40
N GLU A 33 7.00 -1.76 6.15
CA GLU A 33 6.21 -1.31 5.01
C GLU A 33 5.95 -2.48 4.06
N SER A 34 4.78 -2.48 3.41
CA SER A 34 4.45 -3.40 2.33
C SER A 34 4.09 -2.60 1.10
N PRO A 35 4.98 -2.54 0.10
CA PRO A 35 4.71 -1.86 -1.16
C PRO A 35 3.53 -2.49 -1.89
N MET A 36 2.79 -1.67 -2.65
CA MET A 36 1.83 -2.19 -3.62
C MET A 36 2.59 -2.52 -4.91
N ALA A 37 2.16 -3.58 -5.57
CA ALA A 37 2.57 -3.91 -6.92
C ALA A 37 1.46 -3.53 -7.90
N ILE A 38 1.81 -2.87 -8.97
CA ILE A 38 0.96 -2.66 -10.14
C ILE A 38 1.37 -3.74 -11.13
N ALA A 39 0.49 -4.68 -11.41
CA ALA A 39 0.80 -5.80 -12.29
C ALA A 39 -0.26 -5.98 -13.37
N ALA A 40 0.16 -6.56 -14.48
CA ALA A 40 -0.67 -6.82 -15.64
C ALA A 40 -0.84 -8.32 -15.88
N SER A 41 -2.00 -8.73 -16.39
CA SER A 41 -2.21 -10.08 -16.89
C SER A 41 -1.37 -10.30 -18.17
N ALA A 42 -0.96 -11.53 -18.44
CA ALA A 42 -0.27 -11.88 -19.67
C ALA A 42 -1.11 -11.56 -20.91
N ALA A 43 -2.45 -11.70 -20.82
CA ALA A 43 -3.38 -11.43 -21.91
C ALA A 43 -3.51 -9.94 -22.26
N SER A 44 -3.16 -9.02 -21.34
CA SER A 44 -3.31 -7.58 -21.55
C SER A 44 -2.34 -6.99 -22.55
N GLN A 45 -1.22 -7.67 -22.82
CA GLN A 45 -0.09 -7.20 -23.63
C GLN A 45 0.56 -5.89 -23.10
N ILE A 46 0.24 -5.48 -21.88
CA ILE A 46 0.84 -4.31 -21.22
C ILE A 46 2.13 -4.75 -20.53
N GLY A 47 3.26 -4.26 -21.02
CA GLY A 47 4.57 -4.68 -20.59
C GLY A 47 5.30 -3.73 -19.65
N SER A 48 4.77 -2.52 -19.43
CA SER A 48 5.39 -1.49 -18.59
C SER A 48 4.37 -0.48 -18.08
N LEU A 49 4.73 0.27 -17.02
CA LEU A 49 3.88 1.35 -16.49
C LEU A 49 3.63 2.46 -17.52
N PRO A 50 4.63 2.91 -18.30
CA PRO A 50 4.36 3.86 -19.39
C PRO A 50 3.38 3.34 -20.44
N GLU A 51 3.38 2.04 -20.76
CA GLU A 51 2.40 1.44 -21.67
C GLU A 51 0.99 1.43 -21.07
N LEU A 52 0.85 1.10 -19.79
CA LEU A 52 -0.42 1.19 -19.07
C LEU A 52 -0.98 2.61 -19.16
N ILE A 53 -0.15 3.62 -18.87
CA ILE A 53 -0.55 5.03 -18.92
C ILE A 53 -0.98 5.43 -20.35
N ARG A 54 -0.26 5.00 -21.37
CA ARG A 54 -0.64 5.27 -22.78
C ARG A 54 -1.96 4.60 -23.14
N ALA A 55 -2.14 3.32 -22.78
CA ALA A 55 -3.38 2.59 -23.04
C ALA A 55 -4.59 3.28 -22.40
N ALA A 56 -4.46 3.68 -21.12
CA ALA A 56 -5.51 4.37 -20.42
C ALA A 56 -5.83 5.77 -20.98
N LYS A 57 -4.83 6.49 -21.53
CA LYS A 57 -5.06 7.77 -22.23
C LYS A 57 -5.74 7.60 -23.56
N THR A 58 -5.48 6.50 -24.28
CA THR A 58 -6.09 6.21 -25.58
C THR A 58 -7.57 5.86 -25.44
N LYS A 59 -7.93 5.18 -24.35
CA LYS A 59 -9.28 4.70 -24.06
C LYS A 59 -9.67 4.99 -22.62
N PRO A 60 -10.01 6.25 -22.29
CA PRO A 60 -10.37 6.65 -20.95
C PRO A 60 -11.54 5.83 -20.40
N GLY A 61 -11.37 5.27 -19.19
CA GLY A 61 -12.39 4.48 -18.49
C GLY A 61 -12.57 3.04 -18.98
N GLU A 62 -11.99 2.64 -20.12
CA GLU A 62 -12.13 1.25 -20.62
C GLU A 62 -11.17 0.27 -19.92
N LEU A 63 -10.01 0.75 -19.45
CA LEU A 63 -9.03 -0.12 -18.80
C LEU A 63 -9.42 -0.37 -17.35
N LEU A 64 -9.68 -1.65 -17.04
CA LEU A 64 -10.08 -2.09 -15.71
C LEU A 64 -8.87 -2.35 -14.82
N TYR A 65 -8.96 -2.03 -13.54
CA TYR A 65 -8.02 -2.51 -12.53
C TYR A 65 -8.73 -3.17 -11.36
N ALA A 66 -8.28 -4.36 -11.00
CA ALA A 66 -8.71 -5.09 -9.82
C ALA A 66 -7.92 -4.61 -8.60
N ALA A 67 -8.60 -4.40 -7.50
CA ALA A 67 -7.98 -4.18 -6.20
C ALA A 67 -8.93 -4.64 -5.09
N ASN A 68 -8.41 -4.71 -3.88
CA ASN A 68 -9.20 -5.02 -2.69
C ASN A 68 -10.30 -3.95 -2.48
N SER A 69 -11.20 -4.19 -1.54
CA SER A 69 -12.40 -3.39 -1.25
C SER A 69 -12.20 -1.88 -1.35
N ARG A 70 -13.26 -1.17 -1.67
CA ARG A 70 -13.28 0.30 -1.71
C ARG A 70 -12.74 0.89 -0.40
N GLY A 71 -11.82 1.85 -0.50
CA GLY A 71 -11.15 2.47 0.65
C GLY A 71 -9.98 1.65 1.22
N SER A 72 -9.60 0.53 0.61
CA SER A 72 -8.35 -0.16 0.95
C SER A 72 -7.13 0.56 0.39
N THR A 73 -5.93 0.28 0.95
CA THR A 73 -4.68 0.82 0.42
C THR A 73 -4.46 0.48 -1.07
N PRO A 74 -4.71 -0.75 -1.57
CA PRO A 74 -4.64 -1.06 -3.00
C PRO A 74 -5.58 -0.21 -3.87
N HIS A 75 -6.84 -0.03 -3.46
CA HIS A 75 -7.77 0.84 -4.18
C HIS A 75 -7.26 2.29 -4.23
N LEU A 76 -6.82 2.84 -3.10
CA LEU A 76 -6.29 4.20 -3.05
C LEU A 76 -4.99 4.36 -3.84
N ALA A 77 -4.18 3.30 -3.96
CA ALA A 77 -3.01 3.30 -4.84
C ALA A 77 -3.42 3.49 -6.31
N GLY A 78 -4.50 2.83 -6.73
CA GLY A 78 -5.09 3.02 -8.07
C GLY A 78 -5.62 4.44 -8.27
N GLU A 79 -6.35 4.97 -7.30
CA GLU A 79 -6.88 6.35 -7.35
C GLU A 79 -5.75 7.40 -7.38
N TYR A 80 -4.68 7.17 -6.60
CA TYR A 80 -3.51 8.04 -6.61
C TYR A 80 -2.77 7.98 -7.96
N LEU A 81 -2.62 6.77 -8.54
CA LEU A 81 -2.07 6.60 -9.89
C LEU A 81 -2.89 7.35 -10.94
N ARG A 82 -4.23 7.20 -10.93
CA ARG A 82 -5.14 7.93 -11.81
C ARG A 82 -4.94 9.43 -11.72
N ALA A 83 -4.88 9.93 -10.50
CA ALA A 83 -4.72 11.35 -10.23
C ALA A 83 -3.38 11.93 -10.69
N GLN A 84 -2.28 11.21 -10.43
CA GLN A 84 -0.93 11.66 -10.77
C GLN A 84 -0.60 11.53 -12.26
N ALA A 85 -1.07 10.47 -12.90
CA ALA A 85 -0.85 10.24 -14.32
C ALA A 85 -1.84 10.97 -15.23
N GLY A 86 -2.92 11.54 -14.67
CA GLY A 86 -4.00 12.15 -15.45
C GLY A 86 -4.68 11.15 -16.37
N ILE A 87 -4.97 9.94 -15.87
CA ILE A 87 -5.61 8.85 -16.61
C ILE A 87 -6.94 8.45 -15.97
N ASP A 88 -7.77 7.80 -16.76
CA ASP A 88 -9.01 7.21 -16.29
C ASP A 88 -8.94 5.68 -16.37
N LEU A 89 -9.10 5.03 -15.18
CA LEU A 89 -9.14 3.59 -15.01
C LEU A 89 -10.42 3.23 -14.27
N THR A 90 -11.06 2.16 -14.64
CA THR A 90 -12.27 1.68 -13.96
C THR A 90 -11.91 0.68 -12.86
N PHE A 91 -12.26 1.02 -11.62
CA PHE A 91 -12.04 0.18 -10.45
C PHE A 91 -13.00 -1.00 -10.39
N VAL A 92 -12.47 -2.22 -10.24
CA VAL A 92 -13.23 -3.45 -9.98
C VAL A 92 -12.93 -3.93 -8.56
N PRO A 93 -13.89 -3.79 -7.63
CA PRO A 93 -13.68 -4.19 -6.24
C PRO A 93 -13.76 -5.69 -6.04
N TYR A 94 -12.87 -6.21 -5.19
CA TYR A 94 -12.87 -7.60 -4.73
C TYR A 94 -12.88 -7.65 -3.19
N PRO A 95 -13.49 -8.69 -2.57
CA PRO A 95 -13.46 -8.84 -1.12
C PRO A 95 -12.08 -9.23 -0.57
N GLY A 96 -11.13 -9.53 -1.45
CA GLY A 96 -9.74 -9.90 -1.11
C GLY A 96 -8.89 -10.13 -2.34
N ALA A 97 -7.58 -10.15 -2.14
CA ALA A 97 -6.59 -10.26 -3.21
C ALA A 97 -6.71 -11.56 -4.05
N ALA A 98 -7.14 -12.67 -3.43
CA ALA A 98 -7.22 -13.96 -4.12
C ALA A 98 -8.20 -13.93 -5.31
N GLY A 99 -9.40 -13.38 -5.12
CA GLY A 99 -10.39 -13.25 -6.20
C GLY A 99 -9.92 -12.28 -7.30
N ALA A 100 -9.31 -11.17 -6.92
CA ALA A 100 -8.71 -10.23 -7.86
C ALA A 100 -7.64 -10.90 -8.73
N LEU A 101 -6.74 -11.65 -8.09
CA LEU A 101 -5.66 -12.36 -8.77
C LEU A 101 -6.20 -13.44 -9.73
N GLN A 102 -7.21 -14.21 -9.32
CA GLN A 102 -7.82 -15.20 -10.19
C GLN A 102 -8.41 -14.60 -11.47
N ASP A 103 -9.08 -13.46 -11.38
CA ASP A 103 -9.67 -12.80 -12.54
C ASP A 103 -8.62 -12.19 -13.46
N VAL A 104 -7.51 -11.72 -12.89
CA VAL A 104 -6.37 -11.22 -13.67
C VAL A 104 -5.64 -12.37 -14.36
N LEU A 105 -5.38 -13.48 -13.69
CA LEU A 105 -4.80 -14.68 -14.28
C LEU A 105 -5.68 -15.25 -15.40
N GLY A 106 -7.00 -15.20 -15.21
CA GLY A 106 -7.98 -15.59 -16.22
C GLY A 106 -8.18 -14.59 -17.36
N GLY A 107 -7.47 -13.45 -17.35
CA GLY A 107 -7.56 -12.41 -18.39
C GLY A 107 -8.87 -11.60 -18.38
N ARG A 108 -9.73 -11.76 -17.37
CA ARG A 108 -11.00 -11.01 -17.23
C ARG A 108 -10.76 -9.55 -16.83
N VAL A 109 -9.74 -9.29 -16.03
CA VAL A 109 -9.31 -7.96 -15.65
C VAL A 109 -7.83 -7.79 -16.04
N PRO A 110 -7.47 -6.76 -16.83
CA PRO A 110 -6.11 -6.62 -17.33
C PRO A 110 -5.08 -6.24 -16.28
N ILE A 111 -5.45 -5.49 -15.25
CA ILE A 111 -4.53 -4.91 -14.26
C ILE A 111 -4.95 -5.31 -12.84
N VAL A 112 -3.98 -5.60 -11.99
CA VAL A 112 -4.17 -5.70 -10.53
C VAL A 112 -3.26 -4.72 -9.81
N ILE A 113 -3.81 -4.09 -8.78
CA ILE A 113 -3.05 -3.29 -7.83
C ILE A 113 -3.29 -3.90 -6.45
N GLU A 114 -2.25 -4.48 -5.86
CA GLU A 114 -2.37 -5.17 -4.57
C GLU A 114 -1.01 -5.17 -3.84
N SER A 115 -1.01 -5.52 -2.55
CA SER A 115 0.22 -5.64 -1.79
C SER A 115 1.15 -6.69 -2.40
N LEU A 116 2.46 -6.42 -2.38
CA LEU A 116 3.45 -7.40 -2.84
C LEU A 116 3.29 -8.73 -2.10
N SER A 117 2.97 -8.69 -0.80
CA SER A 117 2.73 -9.89 0.00
C SER A 117 1.62 -10.79 -0.57
N ALA A 118 0.58 -10.19 -1.15
CA ALA A 118 -0.52 -10.93 -1.74
C ALA A 118 -0.22 -11.45 -3.16
N LEU A 119 0.70 -10.79 -3.87
CA LEU A 119 1.04 -11.13 -5.26
C LEU A 119 2.38 -11.88 -5.39
N SER A 120 3.11 -12.12 -4.28
CA SER A 120 4.47 -12.65 -4.31
C SER A 120 4.61 -13.97 -5.07
N GLY A 121 3.70 -14.91 -4.88
CA GLY A 121 3.70 -16.18 -5.61
C GLY A 121 3.58 -15.96 -7.13
N ALA A 122 2.54 -15.25 -7.57
CA ALA A 122 2.30 -14.98 -8.98
C ALA A 122 3.37 -14.10 -9.63
N ALA A 123 4.04 -13.25 -8.85
CA ALA A 123 5.17 -12.46 -9.32
C ALA A 123 6.44 -13.31 -9.49
N GLN A 124 6.66 -14.29 -8.60
CA GLN A 124 7.81 -15.20 -8.65
C GLN A 124 7.70 -16.22 -9.78
N ASP A 125 6.54 -16.78 -10.02
CA ASP A 125 6.28 -17.76 -11.08
C ASP A 125 5.98 -17.10 -12.45
N SER A 126 6.02 -15.76 -12.50
CA SER A 126 5.76 -14.97 -13.71
C SER A 126 4.37 -15.14 -14.30
N SER A 127 3.39 -15.59 -13.52
CA SER A 127 1.99 -15.70 -13.95
C SER A 127 1.34 -14.34 -14.19
N ILE A 128 1.86 -13.30 -13.53
CA ILE A 128 1.57 -11.90 -13.80
C ILE A 128 2.85 -11.13 -14.11
N LYS A 129 2.74 -10.04 -14.86
CA LYS A 129 3.86 -9.14 -15.09
C LYS A 129 3.77 -7.93 -14.15
N VAL A 130 4.68 -7.86 -13.18
CA VAL A 130 4.79 -6.66 -12.33
C VAL A 130 5.39 -5.52 -13.16
N LEU A 131 4.64 -4.42 -13.27
CA LEU A 131 5.01 -3.24 -14.07
C LEU A 131 5.81 -2.23 -13.25
N ALA A 132 5.44 -2.05 -11.99
CA ALA A 132 6.12 -1.15 -11.06
C ALA A 132 5.71 -1.43 -9.60
N PHE A 133 6.58 -1.07 -8.67
CA PHE A 133 6.26 -0.98 -7.25
C PHE A 133 5.97 0.46 -6.82
N THR A 134 5.10 0.62 -5.83
CA THR A 134 4.74 1.94 -5.29
C THR A 134 5.72 2.45 -4.23
N SER A 135 6.74 1.67 -3.88
CA SER A 135 7.80 2.05 -2.96
C SER A 135 8.65 3.22 -3.48
N ARG A 136 9.30 3.93 -2.57
CA ARG A 136 10.20 5.05 -2.92
C ARG A 136 11.41 4.59 -3.73
N ASN A 137 12.00 3.45 -3.35
CA ASN A 137 13.16 2.86 -3.98
C ASN A 137 12.83 1.48 -4.52
N ARG A 138 13.61 0.98 -5.49
CA ARG A 138 13.49 -0.40 -5.97
C ARG A 138 13.74 -1.38 -4.83
N LEU A 139 13.01 -2.48 -4.86
CA LEU A 139 13.14 -3.54 -3.87
C LEU A 139 14.37 -4.41 -4.21
N PRO A 140 15.22 -4.76 -3.24
CA PRO A 140 16.46 -5.51 -3.51
C PRO A 140 16.22 -6.81 -4.28
N GLU A 141 15.22 -7.59 -3.88
CA GLU A 141 14.87 -8.88 -4.50
C GLU A 141 14.26 -8.73 -5.89
N PHE A 142 13.76 -7.52 -6.23
CA PHE A 142 13.12 -7.18 -7.49
C PHE A 142 13.76 -5.95 -8.13
N SER A 143 15.10 -5.85 -8.06
CA SER A 143 15.85 -4.68 -8.52
C SER A 143 15.67 -4.36 -10.02
N HIS A 144 15.26 -5.35 -10.81
CA HIS A 144 14.93 -5.19 -12.23
C HIS A 144 13.55 -4.55 -12.47
N ILE A 145 12.68 -4.51 -11.46
CA ILE A 145 11.34 -3.89 -11.55
C ILE A 145 11.45 -2.44 -11.10
N PRO A 146 10.98 -1.47 -11.91
CA PRO A 146 11.04 -0.05 -11.57
C PRO A 146 10.05 0.31 -10.46
N THR A 147 10.24 1.49 -9.87
CA THR A 147 9.22 2.12 -9.03
C THR A 147 8.31 3.03 -9.87
N VAL A 148 7.11 3.31 -9.37
CA VAL A 148 6.22 4.27 -10.01
C VAL A 148 6.86 5.66 -10.08
N SER A 149 7.67 6.03 -9.08
CA SER A 149 8.38 7.33 -9.02
C SER A 149 9.37 7.55 -10.16
N GLU A 150 9.87 6.50 -10.78
CA GLU A 150 10.74 6.59 -11.96
C GLU A 150 9.96 7.05 -13.22
N THR A 151 8.64 6.90 -13.22
CA THR A 151 7.75 7.38 -14.29
C THR A 151 6.97 8.62 -13.87
N LEU A 152 6.52 8.68 -12.63
CA LEU A 152 5.72 9.77 -12.04
C LEU A 152 6.46 10.32 -10.83
N ALA A 153 7.23 11.37 -11.02
CA ALA A 153 8.05 11.97 -9.97
C ALA A 153 7.25 12.29 -8.70
N GLY A 154 7.80 11.94 -7.55
CA GLY A 154 7.17 12.15 -6.24
C GLY A 154 6.10 11.13 -5.86
N PHE A 155 5.81 10.14 -6.70
CA PHE A 155 4.89 9.07 -6.33
C PHE A 155 5.56 8.14 -5.31
N SER A 156 4.99 8.04 -4.13
CA SER A 156 5.41 7.06 -3.11
C SER A 156 4.21 6.71 -2.25
N LEU A 157 3.92 5.42 -2.15
CA LEU A 157 2.80 4.91 -1.38
C LEU A 157 3.10 3.48 -0.94
N THR A 158 3.02 3.24 0.36
CA THR A 158 3.16 1.89 0.91
C THR A 158 2.05 1.62 1.93
N GLY A 159 1.60 0.39 2.01
CA GLY A 159 0.97 -0.08 3.23
C GLY A 159 2.02 -0.19 4.34
N TRP A 160 1.64 -0.03 5.59
CA TRP A 160 2.56 -0.16 6.72
C TRP A 160 1.88 -0.79 7.94
N PHE A 161 2.70 -1.29 8.83
CA PHE A 161 2.29 -1.90 10.09
C PHE A 161 2.98 -1.19 11.24
N ALA A 162 2.21 -0.83 12.26
CA ALA A 162 2.72 -0.22 13.49
C ALA A 162 2.39 -1.07 14.70
N LEU A 163 3.23 -1.02 15.72
CA LEU A 163 2.92 -1.50 17.05
C LEU A 163 2.47 -0.30 17.90
N LEU A 164 1.27 -0.42 18.45
CA LEU A 164 0.66 0.61 19.28
C LEU A 164 0.25 0.01 20.63
N ALA A 165 0.22 0.84 21.66
CA ALA A 165 -0.38 0.54 22.95
C ALA A 165 -1.66 1.38 23.13
N PRO A 166 -2.57 1.00 24.04
CA PRO A 166 -3.64 1.88 24.47
C PRO A 166 -3.09 3.18 25.06
N ARG A 167 -3.83 4.28 24.90
CA ARG A 167 -3.49 5.55 25.54
C ARG A 167 -3.45 5.39 27.06
N GLY A 168 -2.47 6.00 27.70
CA GLY A 168 -2.26 5.86 29.14
C GLY A 168 -1.33 4.71 29.56
N THR A 169 -0.82 3.92 28.60
CA THR A 169 0.27 2.97 28.90
C THR A 169 1.49 3.74 29.41
N PRO A 170 2.12 3.31 30.52
CA PRO A 170 3.29 4.00 31.09
C PRO A 170 4.44 4.14 30.08
N ASP A 171 5.09 5.30 30.06
CA ASP A 171 6.18 5.60 29.12
C ASP A 171 7.33 4.60 29.23
N ALA A 172 7.65 4.11 30.42
CA ALA A 172 8.69 3.10 30.62
C ALA A 172 8.37 1.77 29.89
N VAL A 173 7.09 1.41 29.78
CA VAL A 173 6.64 0.22 29.04
C VAL A 173 6.76 0.47 27.54
N ILE A 174 6.31 1.64 27.08
CA ILE A 174 6.42 2.06 25.67
C ILE A 174 7.88 2.02 25.21
N GLU A 175 8.77 2.63 26.00
CA GLU A 175 10.19 2.70 25.66
C GLU A 175 10.84 1.31 25.65
N LYS A 176 10.60 0.49 26.68
CA LYS A 176 11.17 -0.86 26.73
C LYS A 176 10.73 -1.71 25.55
N VAL A 177 9.42 -1.77 25.26
CA VAL A 177 8.90 -2.56 24.14
C VAL A 177 9.39 -1.99 22.80
N GLY A 178 9.53 -0.66 22.68
CA GLY A 178 10.09 -0.01 21.51
C GLY A 178 11.57 -0.37 21.26
N VAL A 179 12.38 -0.45 22.32
CA VAL A 179 13.78 -0.92 22.23
C VAL A 179 13.82 -2.38 21.77
N ASP A 180 13.03 -3.25 22.40
CA ASP A 180 12.98 -4.67 22.06
C ASP A 180 12.51 -4.87 20.60
N LEU A 181 11.48 -4.13 20.15
CA LEU A 181 10.99 -4.16 18.78
C LEU A 181 12.10 -3.79 17.77
N ARG A 182 12.82 -2.70 18.00
CA ARG A 182 13.91 -2.26 17.12
C ARG A 182 15.03 -3.30 17.06
N SER A 183 15.37 -3.88 18.22
CA SER A 183 16.39 -4.93 18.29
C SER A 183 16.02 -6.16 17.47
N VAL A 184 14.78 -6.65 17.63
CA VAL A 184 14.30 -7.83 16.88
C VAL A 184 14.19 -7.54 15.38
N LEU A 185 13.72 -6.36 14.99
CA LEU A 185 13.62 -5.97 13.57
C LEU A 185 15.01 -5.75 12.91
N ALA A 186 16.06 -5.56 13.70
CA ALA A 186 17.43 -5.47 13.19
C ALA A 186 18.05 -6.84 12.89
N GLU A 187 17.44 -7.95 13.31
CA GLU A 187 17.96 -9.30 13.10
C GLU A 187 17.90 -9.68 11.61
N PRO A 188 19.05 -10.03 10.96
CA PRO A 188 19.08 -10.36 9.54
C PRO A 188 18.18 -11.56 9.17
N GLY A 189 18.02 -12.51 10.10
CA GLY A 189 17.15 -13.67 9.91
C GLY A 189 15.69 -13.26 9.75
N LEU A 190 15.21 -12.38 10.64
CA LEU A 190 13.85 -11.87 10.59
C LEU A 190 13.62 -10.97 9.36
N GLN A 191 14.58 -10.11 9.02
CA GLN A 191 14.47 -9.26 7.84
C GLN A 191 14.28 -10.08 6.56
N ARG A 192 15.03 -11.18 6.39
CA ARG A 192 14.84 -12.11 5.26
C ARG A 192 13.46 -12.77 5.26
N GLN A 193 12.96 -13.16 6.43
CA GLN A 193 11.60 -13.74 6.52
C GLN A 193 10.51 -12.70 6.17
N LEU A 194 10.66 -11.48 6.65
CA LEU A 194 9.72 -10.39 6.34
C LEU A 194 9.76 -10.03 4.84
N SER A 195 10.95 -9.89 4.25
CA SER A 195 11.07 -9.55 2.83
C SER A 195 10.49 -10.65 1.92
N ALA A 196 10.66 -11.92 2.28
CA ALA A 196 10.01 -13.04 1.58
C ALA A 196 8.47 -12.96 1.62
N LEU A 197 7.92 -12.31 2.65
CA LEU A 197 6.49 -12.02 2.78
C LEU A 197 6.09 -10.66 2.15
N GLY A 198 7.00 -9.97 1.47
CA GLY A 198 6.75 -8.66 0.87
C GLY A 198 6.62 -7.54 1.91
N VAL A 199 7.20 -7.72 3.10
CA VAL A 199 7.24 -6.70 4.17
C VAL A 199 8.69 -6.31 4.42
N TYR A 200 9.00 -5.04 4.36
CA TYR A 200 10.33 -4.49 4.57
C TYR A 200 10.40 -3.81 5.93
N ALA A 201 11.25 -4.31 6.81
CA ALA A 201 11.43 -3.77 8.15
C ALA A 201 11.83 -2.28 8.08
N ARG A 202 11.13 -1.45 8.85
CA ARG A 202 11.42 -0.02 8.96
C ARG A 202 11.25 0.43 10.41
N PRO A 203 12.18 0.03 11.29
CA PRO A 203 12.06 0.37 12.70
C PRO A 203 12.14 1.88 12.91
N MET A 204 11.21 2.40 13.71
CA MET A 204 11.16 3.80 14.12
C MET A 204 11.02 3.91 15.63
N SER A 205 11.44 5.05 16.20
CA SER A 205 11.14 5.39 17.58
C SER A 205 9.63 5.67 17.78
N PRO A 206 9.13 5.68 19.02
CA PRO A 206 7.75 6.08 19.31
C PRO A 206 7.41 7.47 18.74
N ALA A 207 8.31 8.44 18.93
CA ALA A 207 8.13 9.82 18.44
C ALA A 207 8.11 9.90 16.91
N ASP A 208 9.06 9.25 16.23
CA ASP A 208 9.12 9.22 14.76
C ASP A 208 7.90 8.49 14.18
N THR A 209 7.43 7.42 14.83
CA THR A 209 6.22 6.69 14.43
C THR A 209 4.98 7.58 14.53
N ALA A 210 4.84 8.37 15.60
CA ALA A 210 3.75 9.32 15.74
C ALA A 210 3.77 10.38 14.63
N GLN A 211 4.94 10.94 14.36
CA GLN A 211 5.11 11.95 13.29
C GLN A 211 4.83 11.33 11.91
N PHE A 212 5.30 10.13 11.65
CA PHE A 212 5.03 9.39 10.41
C PHE A 212 3.52 9.19 10.19
N ILE A 213 2.78 8.71 11.20
CA ILE A 213 1.33 8.49 11.08
C ILE A 213 0.60 9.82 10.81
N ARG A 214 1.02 10.92 11.41
CA ARG A 214 0.46 12.26 11.12
C ARG A 214 0.71 12.68 9.67
N SER A 215 1.94 12.55 9.19
CA SER A 215 2.28 12.90 7.80
C SER A 215 1.55 12.03 6.78
N GLU A 216 1.33 10.76 7.08
CA GLU A 216 0.51 9.87 6.26
C GLU A 216 -0.94 10.36 6.16
N ARG A 217 -1.56 10.79 7.26
CA ARG A 217 -2.91 11.38 7.22
C ARG A 217 -2.98 12.62 6.32
N GLU A 218 -1.99 13.50 6.42
CA GLU A 218 -1.92 14.70 5.56
C GLU A 218 -1.77 14.36 4.09
N THR A 219 -0.99 13.32 3.78
CA THR A 219 -0.79 12.83 2.40
C THR A 219 -2.06 12.20 1.84
N TRP A 220 -2.77 11.42 2.65
CA TRP A 220 -3.94 10.67 2.19
C TRP A 220 -5.22 11.49 2.07
N ARG A 221 -5.43 12.49 2.92
CA ARG A 221 -6.63 13.33 2.88
C ARG A 221 -6.96 13.91 1.50
N PRO A 222 -6.05 14.56 0.78
CA PRO A 222 -6.34 15.07 -0.54
C PRO A 222 -6.61 13.95 -1.57
N VAL A 223 -5.95 12.81 -1.46
CA VAL A 223 -6.19 11.64 -2.33
C VAL A 223 -7.60 11.09 -2.12
N ILE A 224 -8.00 10.90 -0.85
CA ILE A 224 -9.33 10.42 -0.46
C ILE A 224 -10.42 11.37 -0.97
N ARG A 225 -10.23 12.68 -0.80
CA ARG A 225 -11.17 13.69 -1.29
C ARG A 225 -11.31 13.67 -2.82
N LYS A 226 -10.17 13.63 -3.53
CA LYS A 226 -10.15 13.60 -5.00
C LYS A 226 -10.75 12.32 -5.57
N ALA A 227 -10.63 11.20 -4.85
CA ALA A 227 -11.27 9.94 -5.20
C ALA A 227 -12.79 9.91 -4.89
N GLY A 228 -13.35 10.97 -4.32
CA GLY A 228 -14.78 11.01 -3.93
C GLY A 228 -15.14 10.05 -2.81
N LEU A 229 -14.17 9.71 -1.95
CA LEU A 229 -14.34 8.73 -0.87
C LEU A 229 -14.48 9.37 0.50
N ALA A 230 -14.23 10.67 0.63
CA ALA A 230 -14.38 11.36 1.91
C ALA A 230 -15.79 11.18 2.46
N ALA A 231 -15.89 10.90 3.76
CA ALA A 231 -17.17 10.80 4.44
C ALA A 231 -17.93 12.13 4.28
N GLN A 232 -19.20 12.05 3.88
CA GLN A 232 -20.09 13.22 3.92
C GLN A 232 -20.37 13.55 5.39
N GLN A 233 -20.12 14.81 5.74
CA GLN A 233 -20.44 15.35 7.08
C GLN A 233 -21.94 15.46 7.28
#